data_30626167626b63249f9ab15b64546c2d
#
_entry.id   30626167626b63249f9ab15b64546c2d
#
_cell.length_a   1.000
_cell.length_b   1.000
_cell.length_c   1.000
_cell.angle_alpha   90.00
_cell.angle_beta   90.00
_cell.angle_gamma   90.00
#
_symmetry.space_group_name_H-M   'P 1'
#
loop_
_entity.id
_entity.type
_entity.pdbx_description
1 polymer ?
#
loop_
_entity_poly.entity_id
_entity_poly.type
_entity_poly.pdbx_seq_one_letter_code
_entity_poly.pdbx_strand_id
1 'polypeptide(L)'
;MVQYPFFKVWNPLTEECLHTLAGHTNRVYSLQFDGRHVVSGSLDTSIRVWDVDSGTCKHALMGHQSLTSGMELRDNILVSGNADSTVKVWDITTGYCLQTLSGKRSKHCL
;
A
#
# COMPACT_ATOMS: atom_id res chain seq x y z
N MET A 1 -3.27 -15.32 17.23
CA MET A 1 -3.57 -15.24 15.80
C MET A 1 -2.30 -15.08 15.01
N VAL A 2 -2.11 -15.88 13.99
CA VAL A 2 -0.92 -15.81 13.14
C VAL A 2 -1.17 -14.83 12.00
N GLN A 3 -0.22 -13.94 11.77
CA GLN A 3 -0.29 -12.98 10.68
C GLN A 3 0.98 -13.10 9.85
N TYR A 4 0.81 -12.96 8.54
CA TYR A 4 1.86 -13.27 7.58
C TYR A 4 2.30 -12.04 6.80
N PRO A 5 3.54 -12.03 6.28
CA PRO A 5 4.03 -10.95 5.42
C PRO A 5 3.61 -11.12 3.97
N PHE A 6 2.60 -11.90 3.70
CA PHE A 6 2.07 -12.10 2.36
C PHE A 6 0.55 -12.14 2.40
N PHE A 7 -0.07 -12.03 1.23
CA PHE A 7 -1.51 -12.17 1.07
C PHE A 7 -1.81 -12.84 -0.25
N LYS A 8 -3.06 -13.26 -0.42
CA LYS A 8 -3.44 -14.08 -1.58
C LYS A 8 -4.55 -13.43 -2.37
N VAL A 9 -4.49 -13.65 -3.68
CA VAL A 9 -5.54 -13.24 -4.61
C VAL A 9 -6.29 -14.49 -5.05
N TRP A 10 -7.61 -14.48 -4.88
CA TRP A 10 -8.46 -15.61 -5.17
C TRP A 10 -9.47 -15.26 -6.25
N ASN A 11 -9.82 -16.27 -7.07
CA ASN A 11 -10.97 -16.19 -7.94
C ASN A 11 -12.18 -16.71 -7.15
N PRO A 12 -13.17 -15.87 -6.83
CA PRO A 12 -14.28 -16.31 -5.99
C PRO A 12 -15.22 -17.29 -6.69
N LEU A 13 -15.21 -17.34 -8.02
CA LEU A 13 -16.07 -18.24 -8.78
C LEU A 13 -15.53 -19.67 -8.83
N THR A 14 -14.21 -19.81 -8.93
CA THR A 14 -13.56 -21.12 -9.02
C THR A 14 -12.91 -21.55 -7.71
N GLU A 15 -12.80 -20.64 -6.77
CA GLU A 15 -12.14 -20.85 -5.48
C GLU A 15 -10.65 -21.16 -5.64
N GLU A 16 -10.07 -20.80 -6.77
CA GLU A 16 -8.65 -21.00 -7.01
C GLU A 16 -7.84 -19.82 -6.48
N CYS A 17 -6.71 -20.12 -5.84
CA CYS A 17 -5.73 -19.11 -5.49
C CYS A 17 -4.93 -18.76 -6.74
N LEU A 18 -5.07 -17.52 -7.22
CA LEU A 18 -4.40 -17.07 -8.44
C LEU A 18 -2.96 -16.66 -8.16
N HIS A 19 -2.73 -15.95 -7.06
CA HIS A 19 -1.41 -15.45 -6.72
C HIS A 19 -1.22 -15.39 -5.22
N THR A 20 0.01 -15.64 -4.80
CA THR A 20 0.46 -15.32 -3.45
C THR A 20 1.43 -14.14 -3.56
N LEU A 21 1.05 -12.99 -3.01
CA LEU A 21 1.83 -11.76 -3.14
C LEU A 21 2.74 -11.66 -1.93
N ALA A 22 4.00 -11.99 -2.13
CA ALA A 22 5.01 -12.02 -1.08
C ALA A 22 6.14 -11.06 -1.44
N GLY A 23 6.64 -10.33 -0.47
CA GLY A 23 7.71 -9.36 -0.66
C GLY A 23 7.90 -8.47 0.56
N HIS A 24 6.85 -8.34 1.37
CA HIS A 24 6.98 -7.66 2.65
C HIS A 24 7.79 -8.52 3.62
N THR A 25 8.53 -7.86 4.50
CA THR A 25 9.34 -8.56 5.49
C THR A 25 8.65 -8.66 6.85
N ASN A 26 7.46 -8.10 6.95
CA ASN A 26 6.66 -8.20 8.15
C ASN A 26 5.19 -8.27 7.75
N ARG A 27 4.31 -8.43 8.72
CA ARG A 27 2.89 -8.67 8.48
C ARG A 27 2.24 -7.54 7.69
N VAL A 28 1.35 -7.93 6.77
CA VAL A 28 0.55 -6.99 5.98
C VAL A 28 -0.75 -6.74 6.74
N TYR A 29 -1.10 -5.46 6.94
CA TYR A 29 -2.28 -5.12 7.71
C TYR A 29 -3.26 -4.20 6.99
N SER A 30 -2.90 -3.68 5.83
CA SER A 30 -3.75 -2.76 5.09
C SER A 30 -3.66 -3.03 3.60
N LEU A 31 -4.81 -3.05 2.93
CA LEU A 31 -4.90 -3.34 1.50
C LEU A 31 -5.88 -2.39 0.84
N GLN A 32 -5.54 -1.97 -0.38
CA GLN A 32 -6.43 -1.24 -1.28
C GLN A 32 -6.40 -1.91 -2.65
N PHE A 33 -7.51 -1.90 -3.36
CA PHE A 33 -7.64 -2.54 -4.65
C PHE A 33 -8.49 -1.67 -5.57
N ASP A 34 -7.99 -1.41 -6.78
CA ASP A 34 -8.70 -0.59 -7.76
C ASP A 34 -9.22 -1.39 -8.97
N GLY A 35 -9.15 -2.71 -8.91
CA GLY A 35 -9.52 -3.61 -10.01
C GLY A 35 -8.32 -4.13 -10.79
N ARG A 36 -7.18 -3.48 -10.70
CA ARG A 36 -5.96 -3.89 -11.40
C ARG A 36 -4.76 -3.92 -10.46
N HIS A 37 -4.64 -2.94 -9.61
CA HIS A 37 -3.50 -2.83 -8.69
C HIS A 37 -3.96 -3.12 -7.27
N VAL A 38 -3.15 -3.87 -6.55
CA VAL A 38 -3.30 -4.04 -5.12
C VAL A 38 -2.20 -3.23 -4.44
N VAL A 39 -2.59 -2.44 -3.47
CA VAL A 39 -1.63 -1.66 -2.68
C VAL A 39 -1.67 -2.22 -1.26
N SER A 40 -0.52 -2.62 -0.76
CA SER A 40 -0.41 -3.25 0.57
C SER A 40 0.48 -2.44 1.49
N GLY A 41 0.04 -2.25 2.72
CA GLY A 41 0.82 -1.63 3.78
C GLY A 41 1.22 -2.67 4.81
N SER A 42 2.44 -2.59 5.31
CA SER A 42 3.01 -3.59 6.21
C SER A 42 3.68 -2.97 7.43
N LEU A 43 3.84 -3.79 8.44
CA LEU A 43 4.62 -3.41 9.63
C LEU A 43 6.10 -3.21 9.31
N ASP A 44 6.56 -3.59 8.11
CA ASP A 44 7.92 -3.28 7.67
C ASP A 44 8.07 -1.82 7.22
N THR A 45 7.03 -1.02 7.36
CA THR A 45 6.94 0.40 7.01
C THR A 45 6.91 0.69 5.52
N SER A 46 6.93 -0.32 4.67
CA SER A 46 6.83 -0.13 3.23
C SER A 46 5.38 -0.26 2.76
N ILE A 47 5.12 0.37 1.63
CA ILE A 47 3.88 0.20 0.88
C ILE A 47 4.29 -0.41 -0.45
N ARG A 48 3.61 -1.45 -0.89
CA ARG A 48 3.91 -2.10 -2.16
C ARG A 48 2.72 -2.04 -3.08
N VAL A 49 3.01 -1.83 -4.37
CA VAL A 49 2.01 -1.81 -5.44
C VAL A 49 2.21 -3.07 -6.27
N TRP A 50 1.16 -3.86 -6.40
CA TRP A 50 1.19 -5.14 -7.10
C TRP A 50 0.27 -5.10 -8.30
N ASP A 51 0.67 -5.78 -9.37
CA ASP A 51 -0.21 -6.04 -10.51
C ASP A 51 -0.93 -7.37 -10.25
N VAL A 52 -2.25 -7.33 -10.19
CA VAL A 52 -3.03 -8.51 -9.83
C VAL A 52 -3.02 -9.55 -10.95
N ASP A 53 -2.86 -9.13 -12.20
CA ASP A 53 -2.85 -10.07 -13.31
C ASP A 53 -1.59 -10.91 -13.36
N SER A 54 -0.44 -10.30 -13.11
CA SER A 54 0.84 -10.99 -13.14
C SER A 54 1.29 -11.50 -11.77
N GLY A 55 0.73 -10.96 -10.70
CA GLY A 55 1.15 -11.31 -9.34
C GLY A 55 2.50 -10.73 -8.97
N THR A 56 2.99 -9.72 -9.70
CA THR A 56 4.31 -9.14 -9.47
C THR A 56 4.22 -7.82 -8.71
N CYS A 57 5.24 -7.55 -7.91
CA CYS A 57 5.38 -6.26 -7.23
C CYS A 57 5.94 -5.24 -8.23
N LYS A 58 5.16 -4.22 -8.52
CA LYS A 58 5.56 -3.17 -9.45
C LYS A 58 6.43 -2.12 -8.78
N HIS A 59 6.06 -1.72 -7.58
CA HIS A 59 6.77 -0.67 -6.87
C HIS A 59 6.78 -0.94 -5.38
N ALA A 60 7.86 -0.57 -4.73
CA ALA A 60 7.96 -0.52 -3.28
C ALA A 60 8.07 0.96 -2.90
N LEU A 61 7.04 1.49 -2.28
CA LEU A 61 6.98 2.91 -1.93
C LEU A 61 7.59 3.08 -0.55
N MET A 62 8.80 3.57 -0.54
CA MET A 62 9.57 3.78 0.67
C MET A 62 9.55 5.26 1.03
N GLY A 63 9.72 5.59 2.27
CA GLY A 63 9.78 6.97 2.69
C GLY A 63 9.05 7.25 3.99
N HIS A 64 8.05 6.44 4.33
CA HIS A 64 7.47 6.51 5.66
C HIS A 64 8.46 5.90 6.66
N GLN A 65 8.59 6.53 7.81
CA GLN A 65 9.50 6.07 8.85
C GLN A 65 8.76 5.38 9.99
N SER A 66 7.46 5.24 9.86
CA SER A 66 6.61 4.65 10.85
C SER A 66 5.50 3.88 10.15
N LEU A 67 4.56 3.35 10.90
CA LEU A 67 3.47 2.57 10.32
C LEU A 67 2.49 3.46 9.58
N THR A 68 1.98 2.98 8.45
CA THR A 68 0.92 3.64 7.71
C THR A 68 -0.39 3.42 8.44
N SER A 69 -1.01 4.51 8.87
CA SER A 69 -2.26 4.43 9.62
C SER A 69 -3.49 4.30 8.74
N GLY A 70 -3.40 4.74 7.49
CA GLY A 70 -4.51 4.62 6.55
C GLY A 70 -4.05 4.90 5.14
N MET A 71 -4.77 4.34 4.18
CA MET A 71 -4.49 4.54 2.77
C MET A 71 -5.79 4.69 2.02
N GLU A 72 -5.76 5.47 0.94
CA GLU A 72 -6.87 5.58 0.03
C GLU A 72 -6.33 5.65 -1.40
N LEU A 73 -6.90 4.83 -2.28
CA LEU A 73 -6.47 4.74 -3.67
C LEU A 73 -7.59 5.17 -4.59
N ARG A 74 -7.29 6.10 -5.48
CA ARG A 74 -8.25 6.57 -6.48
C ARG A 74 -7.51 7.09 -7.70
N ASP A 75 -7.89 6.60 -8.88
CA ASP A 75 -7.37 7.09 -10.18
C ASP A 75 -5.84 7.09 -10.22
N ASN A 76 -5.23 6.00 -9.79
CA ASN A 76 -3.78 5.80 -9.74
C ASN A 76 -3.06 6.72 -8.75
N ILE A 77 -3.79 7.41 -7.90
CA ILE A 77 -3.22 8.24 -6.85
C ILE A 77 -3.49 7.58 -5.50
N LEU A 78 -2.44 7.36 -4.76
CA LEU A 78 -2.51 6.81 -3.41
C LEU A 78 -2.19 7.89 -2.40
N VAL A 79 -3.06 8.04 -1.42
CA VAL A 79 -2.80 8.91 -0.28
C VAL A 79 -2.56 8.01 0.92
N SER A 80 -1.40 8.16 1.55
CA SER A 80 -1.05 7.35 2.72
C SER A 80 -0.77 8.23 3.92
N GLY A 81 -1.48 7.95 5.00
CA GLY A 81 -1.26 8.63 6.28
C GLY A 81 -0.37 7.77 7.16
N ASN A 82 0.47 8.42 7.95
CA ASN A 82 1.46 7.73 8.75
C ASN A 82 1.34 8.15 10.23
N ALA A 83 1.74 7.28 11.12
CA ALA A 83 1.69 7.54 12.55
C ALA A 83 2.62 8.68 12.98
N ASP A 84 3.59 9.05 12.15
CA ASP A 84 4.48 10.18 12.43
C ASP A 84 3.89 11.54 12.01
N SER A 85 2.61 11.58 11.69
CA SER A 85 1.86 12.77 11.29
C SER A 85 2.19 13.27 9.89
N THR A 86 2.80 12.45 9.05
CA THR A 86 3.01 12.79 7.65
C THR A 86 1.94 12.13 6.79
N VAL A 87 1.61 12.78 5.70
CA VAL A 87 0.73 12.25 4.65
C VAL A 87 1.50 12.34 3.35
N LYS A 88 1.56 11.24 2.63
CA LYS A 88 2.25 11.20 1.35
C LYS A 88 1.26 10.89 0.23
N VAL A 89 1.46 11.55 -0.89
CA VAL A 89 0.67 11.35 -2.11
C VAL A 89 1.58 10.72 -3.14
N TRP A 90 1.15 9.59 -3.68
CA TRP A 90 1.95 8.79 -4.60
C TRP A 90 1.25 8.59 -5.92
N ASP A 91 2.02 8.54 -7.01
CA ASP A 91 1.56 8.03 -8.28
C ASP A 91 1.94 6.55 -8.34
N ILE A 92 0.95 5.66 -8.32
CA ILE A 92 1.24 4.23 -8.26
C ILE A 92 1.72 3.66 -9.60
N THR A 93 1.53 4.39 -10.68
CA THR A 93 2.03 3.92 -11.98
C THR A 93 3.52 4.14 -12.15
N THR A 94 4.06 5.19 -11.54
CA THR A 94 5.49 5.50 -11.61
C THR A 94 6.24 5.14 -10.33
N GLY A 95 5.52 5.04 -9.22
CA GLY A 95 6.13 4.81 -7.91
C GLY A 95 6.71 6.06 -7.28
N TYR A 96 6.46 7.24 -7.85
CA TYR A 96 7.01 8.48 -7.32
C TYR A 96 6.11 9.09 -6.25
N CYS A 97 6.75 9.63 -5.22
CA CYS A 97 6.07 10.44 -4.22
C CYS A 97 5.87 11.84 -4.81
N LEU A 98 4.61 12.22 -4.99
CA LEU A 98 4.27 13.52 -5.58
C LEU A 98 4.31 14.63 -4.54
N GLN A 99 3.97 14.31 -3.30
CA GLN A 99 3.85 15.33 -2.27
C GLN A 99 3.96 14.71 -0.89
N THR A 100 4.57 15.44 0.03
CA THR A 100 4.64 15.06 1.44
C THR A 100 4.11 16.22 2.26
N LEU A 101 3.11 15.95 3.09
CA LEU A 101 2.50 16.92 3.98
C LEU A 101 2.81 16.54 5.41
N SER A 102 3.28 17.50 6.20
CA SER A 102 3.55 17.29 7.61
C SER A 102 2.39 17.80 8.43
N GLY A 103 1.84 16.96 9.29
CA GLY A 103 0.73 17.33 10.15
C GLY A 103 1.06 18.48 11.08
N LYS A 104 2.31 18.58 11.48
CA LYS A 104 2.74 19.67 12.35
C LYS A 104 2.68 21.02 11.67
N ARG A 105 2.88 21.04 10.36
CA ARG A 105 2.88 22.26 9.59
C ARG A 105 1.55 22.55 8.95
N SER A 106 0.77 21.55 8.75
CA SER A 106 -0.45 21.66 7.97
C SER A 106 -1.70 21.75 8.84
N LYS A 107 -1.55 22.04 10.10
CA LYS A 107 -2.71 22.16 10.99
C LYS A 107 -3.71 23.21 10.54
N HIS A 108 -3.27 24.13 9.71
CA HIS A 108 -4.13 25.16 9.15
C HIS A 108 -4.75 24.74 7.82
N CYS A 109 -4.29 23.66 7.26
CA CYS A 109 -4.71 23.26 5.93
C CYS A 109 -5.97 22.43 5.94
N LEU A 110 -6.42 22.11 7.09
CA LEU A 110 -7.62 21.33 7.27
C LEU A 110 -8.74 22.17 7.86
#